data_14397bde634e8ffbfccabf30fa38b3d0
#
_entry.id   14397bde634e8ffbfccabf30fa38b3d0
#
_cell.length_a   1.000
_cell.length_b   1.000
_cell.length_c   1.000
_cell.angle_alpha   90.00
_cell.angle_beta   90.00
_cell.angle_gamma   90.00
#
_symmetry.space_group_name_H-M   'P 1'
#
loop_
_entity.id
_entity.type
_entity.pdbx_description
1 polymer ?
#
loop_
_entity_poly.entity_id
_entity_poly.type
_entity_poly.pdbx_seq_one_letter_code
_entity_poly.pdbx_strand_id
1 'polypeptide(L)'
;RKKERKKERKKECKTRHRADKLIEDWLKENNKEEVVDGWSDEKMVDFIHDNNIKCPDCGASNFTPIRKFNLMFKTFQGVTEDTKSELYLRPETAQGIFVNFKNVLRTTRRKLPMGIGQVGKSFRNEITPGNFLFRIREFEQMELEFFCKPGTDMEWFKYWRAFCKDWLLSLGMKEESLRLRDHSPEELCFYSKGTTDIEFKFPFGWGELWGIADRTDYDLKQHMEHSKEDFTYLDQETGEKFVPYCVEPSLGCDRVALAFLCNAYDEEEIAEGDVRTVLHLHPALAPYKVAVLPLSKKLSAKAEEIYANLSKKYMCEYDEAGSIGKRYRREDEI
;
A
#
# COMPACT_ATOMS: atom_id res chain seq x y z
N ARG A 1 47.57 5.10 15.21
CA ARG A 1 47.15 4.59 13.88
C ARG A 1 46.01 3.55 13.96
N LYS A 2 46.05 2.54 14.86
CA LYS A 2 44.94 1.55 15.02
C LYS A 2 43.62 2.16 15.55
N LYS A 3 43.67 3.20 16.39
CA LYS A 3 42.49 3.91 16.91
C LYS A 3 41.85 4.82 15.84
N GLU A 4 42.63 5.48 14.98
CA GLU A 4 42.14 6.31 13.89
C GLU A 4 41.51 5.48 12.78
N ARG A 5 42.13 4.36 12.36
CA ARG A 5 41.51 3.43 11.40
C ARG A 5 40.21 2.80 11.91
N LYS A 6 40.05 2.60 13.23
CA LYS A 6 38.76 2.15 13.81
C LYS A 6 37.72 3.27 13.83
N LYS A 7 38.10 4.55 13.91
CA LYS A 7 37.18 5.69 13.85
C LYS A 7 36.69 5.96 12.42
N GLU A 8 37.53 5.83 11.42
CA GLU A 8 37.14 5.96 10.01
C GLU A 8 36.22 4.82 9.55
N ARG A 9 36.50 3.57 9.95
CA ARG A 9 35.58 2.44 9.67
C ARG A 9 34.21 2.55 10.36
N LYS A 10 34.05 3.36 11.40
CA LYS A 10 32.75 3.58 12.07
C LYS A 10 31.85 4.61 11.40
N LYS A 11 32.32 5.33 10.39
CA LYS A 11 31.55 6.36 9.67
C LYS A 11 30.79 5.84 8.45
N GLU A 12 31.09 4.66 7.94
CA GLU A 12 30.37 4.07 6.80
C GLU A 12 29.16 3.29 7.28
N CYS A 13 27.95 3.74 6.90
CA CYS A 13 26.70 3.17 7.38
C CYS A 13 26.31 1.86 6.70
N LYS A 14 26.94 1.47 5.58
CA LYS A 14 26.62 0.30 4.75
C LYS A 14 25.15 0.27 4.27
N THR A 15 24.48 1.41 4.31
CA THR A 15 23.11 1.54 3.80
C THR A 15 23.10 1.39 2.29
N ARG A 16 22.00 0.84 1.77
CA ARG A 16 21.78 0.67 0.33
C ARG A 16 20.84 1.76 -0.16
N HIS A 17 21.18 2.38 -1.26
CA HIS A 17 20.36 3.40 -1.90
C HIS A 17 20.12 3.03 -3.36
N ARG A 18 19.03 3.51 -3.92
CA ARG A 18 18.80 3.47 -5.37
C ARG A 18 19.64 4.58 -6.01
N ALA A 19 20.43 4.22 -7.02
CA ALA A 19 21.33 5.17 -7.70
C ALA A 19 20.54 6.26 -8.42
N ASP A 20 19.47 5.89 -9.12
CA ASP A 20 18.55 6.81 -9.79
C ASP A 20 17.97 7.82 -8.79
N LYS A 21 17.49 7.35 -7.64
CA LYS A 21 16.90 8.22 -6.62
C LYS A 21 17.90 9.21 -6.01
N LEU A 22 19.13 8.77 -5.75
CA LEU A 22 20.21 9.66 -5.28
C LEU A 22 20.50 10.79 -6.27
N ILE A 23 20.47 10.47 -7.57
CA ILE A 23 20.69 11.43 -8.64
C ILE A 23 19.51 12.39 -8.75
N GLU A 24 18.27 11.88 -8.74
CA GLU A 24 17.06 12.70 -8.78
C GLU A 24 16.98 13.69 -7.60
N ASP A 25 17.29 13.22 -6.39
CA ASP A 25 17.27 14.06 -5.20
C ASP A 25 18.35 15.17 -5.31
N TRP A 26 19.56 14.81 -5.78
CA TRP A 26 20.61 15.78 -6.04
C TRP A 26 20.25 16.80 -7.14
N LEU A 27 19.62 16.34 -8.23
CA LEU A 27 19.15 17.23 -9.32
C LEU A 27 18.12 18.22 -8.79
N LYS A 28 17.15 17.78 -7.99
CA LYS A 28 16.15 18.63 -7.34
C LYS A 28 16.79 19.67 -6.42
N GLU A 29 17.73 19.26 -5.58
CA GLU A 29 18.44 20.17 -4.66
C GLU A 29 19.27 21.23 -5.41
N ASN A 30 19.75 20.92 -6.62
CA ASN A 30 20.54 21.83 -7.44
C ASN A 30 19.73 22.53 -8.56
N ASN A 31 18.39 22.45 -8.53
CA ASN A 31 17.48 23.05 -9.51
C ASN A 31 17.83 22.68 -10.97
N LYS A 32 18.19 21.41 -11.20
CA LYS A 32 18.46 20.85 -12.53
C LYS A 32 17.30 19.97 -12.96
N GLU A 33 16.84 20.20 -14.19
CA GLU A 33 15.77 19.42 -14.80
C GLU A 33 16.40 18.40 -15.78
N GLU A 34 16.73 17.21 -15.25
CA GLU A 34 17.15 16.07 -16.09
C GLU A 34 16.34 14.83 -15.70
N VAL A 35 15.93 14.06 -16.70
CA VAL A 35 15.25 12.77 -16.50
C VAL A 35 16.30 11.69 -16.39
N VAL A 36 16.35 11.00 -15.26
CA VAL A 36 17.34 9.94 -14.97
C VAL A 36 16.91 8.59 -15.54
N ASP A 37 15.63 8.46 -15.84
CA ASP A 37 15.08 7.21 -16.37
C ASP A 37 15.75 6.83 -17.72
N GLY A 38 16.13 5.57 -17.83
CA GLY A 38 16.84 5.06 -19.01
C GLY A 38 18.36 5.30 -19.05
N TRP A 39 18.97 5.91 -18.01
CA TRP A 39 20.42 6.04 -17.95
C TRP A 39 21.11 4.67 -17.78
N SER A 40 22.28 4.49 -18.40
CA SER A 40 23.10 3.30 -18.15
C SER A 40 23.72 3.34 -16.76
N ASP A 41 24.07 2.14 -16.24
CA ASP A 41 24.72 2.00 -14.94
C ASP A 41 26.04 2.82 -14.90
N GLU A 42 26.82 2.83 -16.00
CA GLU A 42 28.05 3.61 -16.13
C GLU A 42 27.77 5.12 -16.01
N LYS A 43 26.78 5.62 -16.76
CA LYS A 43 26.41 7.06 -16.71
C LYS A 43 25.99 7.49 -15.33
N MET A 44 25.23 6.63 -14.59
CA MET A 44 24.82 6.93 -13.22
C MET A 44 26.03 6.95 -12.26
N VAL A 45 26.97 6.02 -12.40
CA VAL A 45 28.19 5.97 -11.57
C VAL A 45 29.04 7.22 -11.81
N ASP A 46 29.28 7.57 -13.08
CA ASP A 46 30.05 8.76 -13.45
C ASP A 46 29.40 10.03 -12.90
N PHE A 47 28.08 10.15 -13.05
CA PHE A 47 27.34 11.32 -12.54
C PHE A 47 27.44 11.45 -11.02
N ILE A 48 27.29 10.35 -10.26
CA ILE A 48 27.43 10.32 -8.80
C ILE A 48 28.84 10.74 -8.39
N HIS A 49 29.86 10.27 -9.12
CA HIS A 49 31.24 10.59 -8.83
C HIS A 49 31.59 12.05 -9.18
N ASP A 50 31.25 12.50 -10.38
CA ASP A 50 31.59 13.85 -10.88
C ASP A 50 30.91 14.96 -10.08
N ASN A 51 29.71 14.72 -9.58
CA ASN A 51 28.98 15.65 -8.74
C ASN A 51 29.22 15.43 -7.23
N ASN A 52 30.13 14.50 -6.88
CA ASN A 52 30.48 14.18 -5.48
C ASN A 52 29.24 13.98 -4.61
N ILE A 53 28.25 13.23 -5.13
CA ILE A 53 27.02 12.93 -4.41
C ILE A 53 27.36 12.12 -3.17
N LYS A 54 26.80 12.51 -2.03
CA LYS A 54 27.08 11.88 -0.74
C LYS A 54 25.92 11.04 -0.27
N CYS A 55 26.25 10.00 0.49
CA CYS A 55 25.23 9.20 1.17
C CYS A 55 24.43 10.10 2.13
N PRO A 56 23.09 10.15 2.02
CA PRO A 56 22.25 10.98 2.88
C PRO A 56 22.34 10.59 4.37
N ASP A 57 22.65 9.31 4.66
CA ASP A 57 22.68 8.81 6.05
C ASP A 57 24.01 9.10 6.76
N CYS A 58 25.14 9.06 6.06
CA CYS A 58 26.45 9.18 6.72
C CYS A 58 27.41 10.18 6.08
N GLY A 59 27.05 10.77 4.95
CA GLY A 59 27.87 11.76 4.25
C GLY A 59 29.09 11.20 3.51
N ALA A 60 29.26 9.87 3.44
CA ALA A 60 30.36 9.24 2.69
C ALA A 60 30.07 9.28 1.19
N SER A 61 31.12 9.38 0.35
CA SER A 61 31.03 9.39 -1.11
C SER A 61 31.54 8.11 -1.79
N ASN A 62 32.00 7.12 -1.00
CA ASN A 62 32.56 5.87 -1.52
C ASN A 62 31.47 4.81 -1.68
N PHE A 63 30.70 4.92 -2.75
CA PHE A 63 29.70 3.91 -3.12
C PHE A 63 30.35 2.68 -3.76
N THR A 64 29.74 1.52 -3.54
CA THR A 64 30.07 0.30 -4.28
C THR A 64 29.52 0.39 -5.71
N PRO A 65 30.03 -0.39 -6.67
CA PRO A 65 29.46 -0.45 -8.01
C PRO A 65 27.95 -0.73 -7.96
N ILE A 66 27.21 -0.14 -8.93
CA ILE A 66 25.78 -0.38 -9.07
C ILE A 66 25.54 -1.87 -9.34
N ARG A 67 24.56 -2.43 -8.66
CA ARG A 67 24.14 -3.82 -8.88
C ARG A 67 22.69 -3.84 -9.33
N LYS A 68 22.43 -4.56 -10.39
CA LYS A 68 21.05 -4.79 -10.83
C LYS A 68 20.27 -5.47 -9.72
N PHE A 69 19.09 -4.95 -9.48
CA PHE A 69 18.20 -5.41 -8.43
C PHE A 69 16.93 -5.98 -9.06
N ASN A 70 16.54 -7.17 -8.64
CA ASN A 70 15.29 -7.76 -9.06
C ASN A 70 14.22 -7.50 -7.98
N LEU A 71 13.21 -6.72 -8.33
CA LEU A 71 12.09 -6.41 -7.45
C LEU A 71 11.25 -7.64 -7.11
N MET A 72 11.20 -8.64 -8.00
CA MET A 72 10.46 -9.88 -7.75
C MET A 72 11.33 -10.88 -6.99
N PHE A 73 10.72 -11.54 -6.00
CA PHE A 73 11.35 -12.68 -5.33
C PHE A 73 11.38 -13.88 -6.26
N LYS A 74 12.59 -14.40 -6.43
CA LYS A 74 12.85 -15.64 -7.14
C LYS A 74 12.72 -16.83 -6.20
N THR A 75 12.12 -17.91 -6.67
CA THR A 75 12.03 -19.19 -5.97
C THR A 75 12.10 -20.35 -6.97
N PHE A 76 12.02 -21.58 -6.50
CA PHE A 76 12.08 -22.77 -7.32
C PHE A 76 10.94 -23.73 -6.97
N GLN A 77 10.40 -24.38 -7.98
CA GLN A 77 9.41 -25.44 -7.78
C GLN A 77 10.11 -26.79 -7.64
N GLY A 78 9.75 -27.57 -6.61
CA GLY A 78 10.35 -28.87 -6.36
C GLY A 78 11.54 -28.83 -5.42
N VAL A 79 12.30 -29.94 -5.35
CA VAL A 79 13.39 -30.13 -4.37
C VAL A 79 14.77 -29.73 -4.90
N THR A 80 14.89 -29.45 -6.20
CA THR A 80 16.16 -29.05 -6.84
C THR A 80 16.06 -27.65 -7.41
N GLU A 81 17.11 -26.86 -7.21
CA GLU A 81 17.24 -25.50 -7.76
C GLU A 81 17.89 -25.58 -9.13
N ASP A 82 17.08 -25.58 -10.19
CA ASP A 82 17.55 -25.48 -11.57
C ASP A 82 16.79 -24.37 -12.33
N THR A 83 17.32 -23.97 -13.48
CA THR A 83 16.74 -22.87 -14.27
C THR A 83 15.36 -23.21 -14.87
N LYS A 84 14.99 -24.48 -14.96
CA LYS A 84 13.69 -24.91 -15.49
C LYS A 84 12.60 -24.90 -14.43
N SER A 85 13.01 -24.96 -13.16
CA SER A 85 12.09 -24.91 -12.00
C SER A 85 11.97 -23.52 -11.39
N GLU A 86 12.63 -22.51 -12.00
CA GLU A 86 12.62 -21.11 -11.52
C GLU A 86 11.23 -20.49 -11.62
N LEU A 87 10.78 -19.87 -10.53
CA LEU A 87 9.53 -19.14 -10.41
C LEU A 87 9.76 -17.79 -9.75
N TYR A 88 8.78 -16.90 -9.89
CA TYR A 88 8.74 -15.63 -9.19
C TYR A 88 7.46 -15.51 -8.37
N LEU A 89 7.59 -15.01 -7.14
CA LEU A 89 6.43 -14.63 -6.34
C LEU A 89 5.79 -13.39 -6.96
N ARG A 90 4.47 -13.34 -6.99
CA ARG A 90 3.73 -12.22 -7.60
C ARG A 90 3.99 -10.91 -6.85
N PRO A 91 4.32 -9.81 -7.56
CA PRO A 91 4.54 -8.49 -6.95
C PRO A 91 3.24 -7.70 -6.73
N GLU A 92 2.12 -8.17 -7.31
CA GLU A 92 0.79 -7.59 -7.24
C GLU A 92 -0.29 -8.65 -7.48
N THR A 93 -1.52 -8.39 -7.10
CA THR A 93 -2.64 -9.30 -7.32
C THR A 93 -3.32 -9.09 -8.69
N ALA A 94 -3.09 -7.96 -9.35
CA ALA A 94 -3.70 -7.56 -10.61
C ALA A 94 -3.57 -8.61 -11.72
N GLN A 95 -2.38 -9.18 -11.92
CA GLN A 95 -2.15 -10.13 -13.02
C GLN A 95 -3.00 -11.39 -12.90
N GLY A 96 -3.26 -11.86 -11.67
CA GLY A 96 -4.17 -12.96 -11.44
C GLY A 96 -5.61 -12.66 -11.84
N ILE A 97 -6.04 -11.41 -11.70
CA ILE A 97 -7.36 -10.95 -12.11
C ILE A 97 -7.46 -10.91 -13.63
N PHE A 98 -6.48 -10.34 -14.34
CA PHE A 98 -6.46 -10.29 -15.80
C PHE A 98 -6.47 -11.69 -16.43
N VAL A 99 -5.66 -12.62 -15.92
CA VAL A 99 -5.65 -14.02 -16.37
C VAL A 99 -7.04 -14.67 -16.24
N ASN A 100 -7.78 -14.34 -15.19
CA ASN A 100 -9.09 -14.91 -14.92
C ASN A 100 -10.27 -14.13 -15.50
N PHE A 101 -10.05 -12.97 -16.13
CA PHE A 101 -11.11 -12.11 -16.65
C PHE A 101 -12.15 -12.88 -17.48
N LYS A 102 -11.70 -13.62 -18.48
CA LYS A 102 -12.57 -14.41 -19.36
C LYS A 102 -13.34 -15.49 -18.62
N ASN A 103 -12.71 -16.14 -17.64
CA ASN A 103 -13.37 -17.15 -16.80
C ASN A 103 -14.47 -16.54 -15.94
N VAL A 104 -14.19 -15.38 -15.32
CA VAL A 104 -15.16 -14.67 -14.49
C VAL A 104 -16.35 -14.21 -15.33
N LEU A 105 -16.12 -13.58 -16.50
CA LEU A 105 -17.19 -13.20 -17.42
C LEU A 105 -18.11 -14.38 -17.75
N ARG A 106 -17.51 -15.50 -18.15
CA ARG A 106 -18.26 -16.70 -18.57
C ARG A 106 -19.06 -17.30 -17.44
N THR A 107 -18.49 -17.42 -16.24
CA THR A 107 -19.13 -18.09 -15.10
C THR A 107 -20.16 -17.23 -14.42
N THR A 108 -19.93 -15.92 -14.32
CA THR A 108 -20.87 -15.00 -13.67
C THR A 108 -21.93 -14.43 -14.62
N ARG A 109 -21.68 -14.49 -15.92
CA ARG A 109 -22.54 -13.91 -16.98
C ARG A 109 -22.82 -12.42 -16.77
N ARG A 110 -21.90 -11.70 -16.15
CA ARG A 110 -22.04 -10.27 -15.93
C ARG A 110 -21.74 -9.48 -17.19
N LYS A 111 -22.40 -8.33 -17.31
CA LYS A 111 -22.13 -7.33 -18.36
C LYS A 111 -21.15 -6.30 -17.86
N LEU A 112 -20.49 -5.59 -18.78
CA LEU A 112 -19.73 -4.38 -18.46
C LEU A 112 -20.65 -3.19 -18.19
N PRO A 113 -20.31 -2.27 -17.28
CA PRO A 113 -19.07 -2.27 -16.48
C PRO A 113 -19.08 -3.32 -15.37
N MET A 114 -17.91 -3.89 -15.06
CA MET A 114 -17.79 -4.94 -14.06
C MET A 114 -16.46 -4.84 -13.34
N GLY A 115 -16.48 -4.95 -12.02
CA GLY A 115 -15.28 -5.02 -11.19
C GLY A 115 -14.97 -6.45 -10.71
N ILE A 116 -13.71 -6.78 -10.65
CA ILE A 116 -13.20 -8.00 -10.02
C ILE A 116 -12.22 -7.56 -8.94
N GLY A 117 -12.59 -7.78 -7.67
CA GLY A 117 -11.75 -7.44 -6.52
C GLY A 117 -11.04 -8.67 -5.98
N GLN A 118 -9.83 -8.46 -5.49
CA GLN A 118 -9.05 -9.48 -4.80
C GLN A 118 -8.34 -8.88 -3.60
N VAL A 119 -8.38 -9.59 -2.46
CA VAL A 119 -7.49 -9.37 -1.33
C VAL A 119 -6.55 -10.56 -1.25
N GLY A 120 -5.25 -10.32 -1.22
CA GLY A 120 -4.28 -11.41 -1.21
C GLY A 120 -2.84 -10.95 -1.00
N LYS A 121 -1.97 -11.91 -0.74
CA LYS A 121 -0.55 -11.68 -0.55
C LYS A 121 0.13 -11.24 -1.83
N SER A 122 0.98 -10.21 -1.70
CA SER A 122 1.93 -9.77 -2.72
C SER A 122 3.32 -9.65 -2.12
N PHE A 123 4.34 -9.73 -2.97
CA PHE A 123 5.73 -9.86 -2.53
C PHE A 123 6.60 -8.93 -3.37
N ARG A 124 7.26 -7.98 -2.72
CA ARG A 124 8.23 -7.10 -3.37
C ARG A 124 9.55 -7.17 -2.64
N ASN A 125 10.63 -7.50 -3.34
CA ASN A 125 11.96 -7.59 -2.76
C ASN A 125 12.52 -6.18 -2.53
N GLU A 126 11.94 -5.45 -1.58
CA GLU A 126 12.33 -4.08 -1.26
C GLU A 126 13.78 -3.99 -0.80
N ILE A 127 14.53 -3.01 -1.35
CA ILE A 127 15.92 -2.75 -0.98
C ILE A 127 16.01 -2.30 0.47
N THR A 128 15.16 -1.35 0.86
CA THR A 128 15.10 -0.74 2.19
C THR A 128 13.69 -0.78 2.76
N PRO A 129 13.27 -1.91 3.37
CA PRO A 129 12.04 -1.91 4.17
C PRO A 129 12.17 -0.90 5.30
N GLY A 130 11.05 -0.30 5.69
CA GLY A 130 11.06 0.71 6.75
C GLY A 130 9.69 1.24 7.11
N ASN A 131 9.66 2.10 8.13
CA ASN A 131 8.43 2.72 8.63
C ASN A 131 7.37 1.68 9.01
N PHE A 132 7.80 0.66 9.77
CA PHE A 132 6.96 -0.44 10.25
C PHE A 132 6.21 -1.13 9.09
N LEU A 133 4.86 -1.10 9.06
CA LEU A 133 4.04 -1.73 8.03
C LEU A 133 3.98 -0.94 6.71
N PHE A 134 4.54 0.26 6.65
CA PHE A 134 4.45 1.11 5.45
C PHE A 134 5.20 0.52 4.25
N ARG A 135 6.40 -0.06 4.48
CA ARG A 135 7.23 -0.67 3.43
C ARG A 135 7.81 -2.00 3.90
N ILE A 136 7.15 -3.07 3.55
CA ILE A 136 7.49 -4.45 3.90
C ILE A 136 7.60 -5.30 2.64
N ARG A 137 8.24 -6.47 2.73
CA ARG A 137 8.50 -7.35 1.58
C ARG A 137 7.37 -8.30 1.26
N GLU A 138 6.61 -8.70 2.26
CA GLU A 138 5.40 -9.51 2.16
C GLU A 138 4.25 -8.70 2.75
N PHE A 139 3.20 -8.45 1.98
CA PHE A 139 2.08 -7.61 2.39
C PHE A 139 0.77 -8.14 1.79
N GLU A 140 -0.33 -7.73 2.36
CA GLU A 140 -1.64 -7.94 1.77
C GLU A 140 -2.03 -6.73 0.92
N GLN A 141 -2.45 -7.02 -0.31
CA GLN A 141 -2.93 -6.03 -1.25
C GLN A 141 -4.42 -6.24 -1.49
N MET A 142 -5.17 -5.14 -1.57
CA MET A 142 -6.56 -5.12 -2.00
C MET A 142 -6.62 -4.34 -3.30
N GLU A 143 -6.93 -5.04 -4.38
CA GLU A 143 -7.03 -4.49 -5.73
C GLU A 143 -8.39 -4.75 -6.31
N LEU A 144 -8.88 -3.78 -7.07
CA LEU A 144 -10.07 -3.87 -7.90
C LEU A 144 -9.69 -3.54 -9.34
N GLU A 145 -9.90 -4.51 -10.24
CA GLU A 145 -9.81 -4.26 -11.68
C GLU A 145 -11.23 -4.01 -12.20
N PHE A 146 -11.51 -2.75 -12.48
CA PHE A 146 -12.82 -2.32 -12.97
C PHE A 146 -12.82 -2.17 -14.47
N PHE A 147 -13.44 -3.13 -15.14
CA PHE A 147 -13.52 -3.20 -16.60
C PHE A 147 -14.70 -2.40 -17.13
N CYS A 148 -14.44 -1.55 -18.11
CA CYS A 148 -15.45 -0.68 -18.72
C CYS A 148 -15.28 -0.58 -20.25
N LYS A 149 -16.27 0.03 -20.91
CA LYS A 149 -16.20 0.31 -22.34
C LYS A 149 -15.14 1.39 -22.62
N PRO A 150 -14.28 1.24 -23.64
CA PRO A 150 -13.39 2.28 -24.09
C PRO A 150 -14.10 3.61 -24.34
N GLY A 151 -13.51 4.70 -23.86
CA GLY A 151 -14.11 6.06 -23.93
C GLY A 151 -14.97 6.44 -22.71
N THR A 152 -15.32 5.48 -21.81
CA THR A 152 -15.97 5.76 -20.52
C THR A 152 -15.01 5.69 -19.34
N ASP A 153 -13.77 5.30 -19.60
CA ASP A 153 -12.69 5.10 -18.65
C ASP A 153 -12.45 6.30 -17.73
N MET A 154 -12.35 7.52 -18.30
CA MET A 154 -12.11 8.73 -17.51
C MET A 154 -13.29 9.14 -16.60
N GLU A 155 -14.52 8.76 -16.92
CA GLU A 155 -15.65 8.94 -16.03
C GLU A 155 -15.54 8.00 -14.83
N TRP A 156 -15.22 6.72 -15.09
CA TRP A 156 -15.01 5.72 -14.05
C TRP A 156 -13.77 6.01 -13.20
N PHE A 157 -12.69 6.53 -13.80
CA PHE A 157 -11.53 7.01 -13.07
C PHE A 157 -11.90 8.11 -12.05
N LYS A 158 -12.67 9.11 -12.47
CA LYS A 158 -13.17 10.17 -11.57
C LYS A 158 -14.08 9.61 -10.47
N TYR A 159 -14.96 8.67 -10.82
CA TYR A 159 -15.84 8.00 -9.87
C TYR A 159 -15.05 7.26 -8.80
N TRP A 160 -14.09 6.42 -9.19
CA TRP A 160 -13.30 5.65 -8.23
C TRP A 160 -12.39 6.52 -7.38
N ARG A 161 -11.83 7.58 -7.95
CA ARG A 161 -11.07 8.60 -7.21
C ARG A 161 -11.89 9.22 -6.07
N ALA A 162 -13.13 9.62 -6.35
CA ALA A 162 -14.05 10.16 -5.35
C ALA A 162 -14.48 9.09 -4.35
N PHE A 163 -14.93 7.93 -4.83
CA PHE A 163 -15.39 6.83 -4.00
C PHE A 163 -14.34 6.36 -2.99
N CYS A 164 -13.08 6.17 -3.42
CA CYS A 164 -12.00 5.74 -2.53
C CYS A 164 -11.69 6.77 -1.44
N LYS A 165 -11.69 8.08 -1.76
CA LYS A 165 -11.54 9.14 -0.76
C LYS A 165 -12.72 9.13 0.22
N ASP A 166 -13.94 9.09 -0.29
CA ASP A 166 -15.16 9.12 0.53
C ASP A 166 -15.25 7.89 1.45
N TRP A 167 -14.79 6.72 0.97
CA TRP A 167 -14.71 5.52 1.79
C TRP A 167 -13.79 5.70 3.00
N LEU A 168 -12.59 6.29 2.82
CA LEU A 168 -11.66 6.58 3.91
C LEU A 168 -12.28 7.57 4.92
N LEU A 169 -12.91 8.63 4.43
CA LEU A 169 -13.60 9.62 5.27
C LEU A 169 -14.77 9.01 6.04
N SER A 170 -15.55 8.12 5.39
CA SER A 170 -16.70 7.45 6.03
C SER A 170 -16.30 6.54 7.19
N LEU A 171 -15.04 6.10 7.24
CA LEU A 171 -14.45 5.30 8.31
C LEU A 171 -13.66 6.14 9.33
N GLY A 172 -13.86 7.47 9.33
CA GLY A 172 -13.33 8.37 10.35
C GLY A 172 -11.93 8.92 10.07
N MET A 173 -11.41 8.74 8.85
CA MET A 173 -10.15 9.39 8.50
C MET A 173 -10.34 10.89 8.37
N LYS A 174 -9.45 11.70 8.94
CA LYS A 174 -9.53 13.16 8.93
C LYS A 174 -9.19 13.70 7.54
N GLU A 175 -10.01 14.62 7.02
CA GLU A 175 -9.81 15.16 5.67
C GLU A 175 -8.48 15.90 5.52
N GLU A 176 -8.05 16.64 6.54
CA GLU A 176 -6.79 17.34 6.59
C GLU A 176 -5.54 16.41 6.60
N SER A 177 -5.77 15.12 6.87
CA SER A 177 -4.74 14.08 6.82
C SER A 177 -4.67 13.39 5.46
N LEU A 178 -5.54 13.75 4.52
CA LEU A 178 -5.59 13.20 3.16
C LEU A 178 -5.30 14.27 2.12
N ARG A 179 -4.62 13.90 1.05
CA ARG A 179 -4.53 14.70 -0.16
C ARG A 179 -4.57 13.84 -1.41
N LEU A 180 -5.08 14.40 -2.48
CA LEU A 180 -5.02 13.80 -3.81
C LEU A 180 -3.79 14.36 -4.54
N ARG A 181 -3.00 13.45 -5.12
CA ARG A 181 -1.82 13.78 -5.92
C ARG A 181 -1.97 13.15 -7.30
N ASP A 182 -2.28 13.98 -8.27
CA ASP A 182 -2.31 13.54 -9.66
C ASP A 182 -0.87 13.42 -10.20
N HIS A 183 -0.58 12.35 -10.93
CA HIS A 183 0.72 12.17 -11.58
C HIS A 183 0.84 13.10 -12.78
N SER A 184 2.01 13.72 -12.95
CA SER A 184 2.33 14.47 -14.17
C SER A 184 2.50 13.51 -15.36
N PRO A 185 2.40 13.99 -16.60
CA PRO A 185 2.59 13.13 -17.79
C PRO A 185 3.93 12.38 -17.79
N GLU A 186 4.97 12.96 -17.18
CA GLU A 186 6.32 12.37 -17.09
C GLU A 186 6.42 11.29 -16.00
N GLU A 187 5.51 11.31 -15.02
CA GLU A 187 5.44 10.31 -13.94
C GLU A 187 4.53 9.13 -14.30
N LEU A 188 3.68 9.28 -15.34
CA LEU A 188 2.75 8.22 -15.70
C LEU A 188 3.50 6.97 -16.17
N CYS A 189 3.06 5.82 -15.65
CA CYS A 189 3.49 4.54 -16.20
C CYS A 189 3.07 4.43 -17.69
N PHE A 190 3.85 3.74 -18.48
CA PHE A 190 3.63 3.57 -19.94
C PHE A 190 2.28 2.96 -20.31
N TYR A 191 1.61 2.29 -19.39
CA TYR A 191 0.28 1.70 -19.56
C TYR A 191 -0.85 2.59 -19.07
N SER A 192 -0.55 3.68 -18.36
CA SER A 192 -1.55 4.51 -17.70
C SER A 192 -1.86 5.78 -18.48
N LYS A 193 -3.15 6.06 -18.63
CA LYS A 193 -3.67 7.32 -19.19
C LYS A 193 -3.83 8.41 -18.13
N GLY A 194 -3.98 8.00 -16.87
CA GLY A 194 -4.06 8.87 -15.72
C GLY A 194 -3.88 8.08 -14.43
N THR A 195 -3.18 8.66 -13.46
CA THR A 195 -2.97 8.08 -12.13
C THR A 195 -3.14 9.16 -11.08
N THR A 196 -3.85 8.82 -10.00
CA THR A 196 -3.97 9.65 -8.80
C THR A 196 -3.62 8.82 -7.59
N ASP A 197 -2.74 9.33 -6.72
CA ASP A 197 -2.52 8.78 -5.40
C ASP A 197 -3.40 9.52 -4.39
N ILE A 198 -4.05 8.77 -3.50
CA ILE A 198 -4.53 9.30 -2.24
C ILE A 198 -3.40 9.12 -1.25
N GLU A 199 -2.83 10.22 -0.78
CA GLU A 199 -1.75 10.20 0.20
C GLU A 199 -2.31 10.52 1.60
N PHE A 200 -1.73 9.87 2.61
CA PHE A 200 -2.00 10.12 4.03
C PHE A 200 -0.78 10.73 4.70
N LYS A 201 -1.03 11.64 5.64
CA LYS A 201 0.00 12.30 6.44
C LYS A 201 0.42 11.42 7.63
N PHE A 202 1.34 10.48 7.36
CA PHE A 202 1.95 9.65 8.40
C PHE A 202 2.86 10.47 9.33
N PRO A 203 3.27 9.94 10.49
CA PRO A 203 4.23 10.62 11.37
C PRO A 203 5.58 10.95 10.71
N PHE A 204 5.97 10.19 9.68
CA PHE A 204 7.19 10.39 8.90
C PHE A 204 6.98 11.23 7.62
N GLY A 205 5.80 11.80 7.42
CA GLY A 205 5.47 12.65 6.26
C GLY A 205 4.38 12.07 5.37
N TRP A 206 4.14 12.72 4.22
CA TRP A 206 3.15 12.27 3.24
C TRP A 206 3.60 10.97 2.58
N GLY A 207 2.70 10.01 2.52
CA GLY A 207 2.92 8.73 1.88
C GLY A 207 1.69 8.22 1.16
N GLU A 208 1.91 7.57 0.02
CA GLU A 208 0.86 6.94 -0.77
C GLU A 208 0.10 5.91 0.07
N LEU A 209 -1.22 6.03 0.08
CA LEU A 209 -2.14 5.12 0.74
C LEU A 209 -2.92 4.28 -0.27
N TRP A 210 -3.41 4.92 -1.34
CA TRP A 210 -4.25 4.28 -2.35
C TRP A 210 -3.94 4.85 -3.72
N GLY A 211 -3.53 4.02 -4.67
CA GLY A 211 -3.35 4.38 -6.06
C GLY A 211 -4.62 4.12 -6.86
N ILE A 212 -5.02 5.02 -7.73
CA ILE A 212 -6.06 4.83 -8.72
C ILE A 212 -5.45 5.09 -10.09
N ALA A 213 -5.46 4.09 -10.99
CA ALA A 213 -4.89 4.18 -12.33
C ALA A 213 -5.90 3.83 -13.41
N ASP A 214 -5.93 4.60 -14.49
CA ASP A 214 -6.55 4.19 -15.74
C ASP A 214 -5.51 3.44 -16.58
N ARG A 215 -5.61 2.11 -16.59
CA ARG A 215 -4.67 1.19 -17.26
C ARG A 215 -5.01 0.96 -18.73
N THR A 216 -6.07 1.57 -19.23
CA THR A 216 -6.59 1.36 -20.58
C THR A 216 -6.83 -0.13 -20.90
N ASP A 217 -6.58 -0.60 -22.08
CA ASP A 217 -6.67 -2.00 -22.48
C ASP A 217 -5.30 -2.72 -22.47
N TYR A 218 -4.29 -2.08 -21.92
CA TYR A 218 -2.91 -2.53 -22.01
C TYR A 218 -2.72 -3.97 -21.53
N ASP A 219 -3.15 -4.28 -20.30
CA ASP A 219 -2.92 -5.61 -19.71
C ASP A 219 -3.64 -6.71 -20.49
N LEU A 220 -4.90 -6.51 -20.85
CA LEU A 220 -5.65 -7.49 -21.64
C LEU A 220 -5.01 -7.71 -23.00
N LYS A 221 -4.53 -6.66 -23.69
CA LYS A 221 -3.80 -6.78 -24.94
C LYS A 221 -2.48 -7.54 -24.79
N GLN A 222 -1.72 -7.30 -23.72
CA GLN A 222 -0.51 -8.07 -23.45
C GLN A 222 -0.82 -9.54 -23.23
N HIS A 223 -1.87 -9.86 -22.46
CA HIS A 223 -2.31 -11.24 -22.30
C HIS A 223 -2.76 -11.88 -23.62
N MET A 224 -3.49 -11.15 -24.47
CA MET A 224 -3.86 -11.63 -25.81
C MET A 224 -2.64 -11.92 -26.67
N GLU A 225 -1.67 -11.00 -26.70
CA GLU A 225 -0.46 -11.13 -27.51
C GLU A 225 0.38 -12.35 -27.10
N HIS A 226 0.58 -12.55 -25.79
CA HIS A 226 1.46 -13.61 -25.29
C HIS A 226 0.77 -14.98 -25.20
N SER A 227 -0.51 -15.05 -24.81
CA SER A 227 -1.25 -16.31 -24.67
C SER A 227 -1.90 -16.77 -25.96
N LYS A 228 -2.11 -15.88 -26.94
CA LYS A 228 -2.92 -16.09 -28.15
C LYS A 228 -4.40 -16.34 -27.87
N GLU A 229 -4.86 -16.11 -26.63
CA GLU A 229 -6.26 -16.19 -26.25
C GLU A 229 -6.97 -14.86 -26.55
N ASP A 230 -8.24 -14.93 -26.97
CA ASP A 230 -9.08 -13.76 -27.24
C ASP A 230 -9.74 -13.24 -25.95
N PHE A 231 -9.40 -12.02 -25.51
CA PHE A 231 -9.99 -11.34 -24.36
C PHE A 231 -10.98 -10.23 -24.79
N THR A 232 -11.42 -10.21 -26.05
CA THR A 232 -12.45 -9.26 -26.49
C THR A 232 -13.78 -9.54 -25.80
N TYR A 233 -14.49 -8.47 -25.49
CA TYR A 233 -15.85 -8.48 -25.00
C TYR A 233 -16.82 -8.21 -26.16
N LEU A 234 -17.87 -9.01 -26.26
CA LEU A 234 -18.99 -8.77 -27.17
C LEU A 234 -20.14 -8.17 -26.36
N ASP A 235 -20.46 -6.93 -26.61
CA ASP A 235 -21.67 -6.31 -26.11
C ASP A 235 -22.89 -6.90 -26.86
N GLN A 236 -23.69 -7.66 -26.15
CA GLN A 236 -24.85 -8.35 -26.74
C GLN A 236 -26.00 -7.40 -27.11
N GLU A 237 -26.01 -6.18 -26.53
CA GLU A 237 -27.07 -5.20 -26.82
C GLU A 237 -26.75 -4.43 -28.10
N THR A 238 -25.48 -4.08 -28.29
CA THR A 238 -25.05 -3.27 -29.45
C THR A 238 -24.43 -4.10 -30.58
N GLY A 239 -24.00 -5.33 -30.28
CA GLY A 239 -23.25 -6.19 -31.19
C GLY A 239 -21.78 -5.75 -31.38
N GLU A 240 -21.31 -4.75 -30.63
CA GLU A 240 -19.97 -4.21 -30.72
C GLU A 240 -18.96 -5.13 -30.03
N LYS A 241 -17.78 -5.30 -30.64
CA LYS A 241 -16.66 -6.02 -30.06
C LYS A 241 -15.52 -5.06 -29.73
N PHE A 242 -14.99 -5.16 -28.52
CA PHE A 242 -13.85 -4.33 -28.10
C PHE A 242 -13.05 -5.04 -26.99
N VAL A 243 -11.81 -4.61 -26.79
CA VAL A 243 -11.02 -4.97 -25.61
C VAL A 243 -11.41 -3.97 -24.53
N PRO A 244 -11.88 -4.44 -23.34
CA PRO A 244 -12.26 -3.53 -22.25
C PRO A 244 -11.10 -2.68 -21.77
N TYR A 245 -11.40 -1.46 -21.35
CA TYR A 245 -10.48 -0.65 -20.57
C TYR A 245 -10.61 -0.99 -19.10
N CYS A 246 -9.56 -0.77 -18.34
CA CYS A 246 -9.47 -1.10 -16.92
C CYS A 246 -9.12 0.13 -16.09
N VAL A 247 -9.91 0.39 -15.04
CA VAL A 247 -9.56 1.34 -13.98
C VAL A 247 -9.27 0.56 -12.72
N GLU A 248 -8.09 0.79 -12.13
CA GLU A 248 -7.54 0.04 -11.01
C GLU A 248 -7.42 0.91 -9.76
N PRO A 249 -8.31 0.80 -8.78
CA PRO A 249 -8.03 1.18 -7.39
C PRO A 249 -7.24 0.08 -6.69
N SER A 250 -6.04 0.41 -6.18
CA SER A 250 -5.13 -0.53 -5.51
C SER A 250 -4.59 0.04 -4.21
N LEU A 251 -4.71 -0.72 -3.11
CA LEU A 251 -4.16 -0.34 -1.80
C LEU A 251 -3.48 -1.51 -1.09
N GLY A 252 -2.52 -1.18 -0.21
CA GLY A 252 -1.95 -2.14 0.73
C GLY A 252 -2.78 -2.21 2.01
N CYS A 253 -3.32 -3.40 2.34
CA CYS A 253 -4.13 -3.58 3.55
C CYS A 253 -3.35 -3.23 4.83
N ASP A 254 -2.08 -3.67 4.91
CA ASP A 254 -1.20 -3.36 6.05
C ASP A 254 -0.98 -1.85 6.20
N ARG A 255 -0.80 -1.15 5.07
CA ARG A 255 -0.57 0.29 5.03
C ARG A 255 -1.81 1.07 5.43
N VAL A 256 -3.00 0.67 4.97
CA VAL A 256 -4.26 1.33 5.36
C VAL A 256 -4.58 1.08 6.84
N ALA A 257 -4.30 -0.13 7.36
CA ALA A 257 -4.43 -0.40 8.79
C ALA A 257 -3.53 0.51 9.63
N LEU A 258 -2.25 0.67 9.22
CA LEU A 258 -1.33 1.62 9.85
C LEU A 258 -1.86 3.06 9.80
N ALA A 259 -2.41 3.48 8.65
CA ALA A 259 -2.96 4.84 8.51
C ALA A 259 -4.15 5.09 9.45
N PHE A 260 -5.08 4.12 9.58
CA PHE A 260 -6.19 4.24 10.53
C PHE A 260 -5.71 4.29 11.99
N LEU A 261 -4.70 3.49 12.36
CA LEU A 261 -4.10 3.56 13.70
C LEU A 261 -3.44 4.92 13.95
N CYS A 262 -2.65 5.43 12.99
CA CYS A 262 -2.03 6.75 13.11
C CYS A 262 -3.06 7.89 13.16
N ASN A 263 -4.18 7.76 12.43
CA ASN A 263 -5.25 8.75 12.43
C ASN A 263 -6.06 8.76 13.74
N ALA A 264 -6.20 7.58 14.37
CA ALA A 264 -6.99 7.39 15.59
C ALA A 264 -6.19 7.66 16.87
N TYR A 265 -4.86 7.56 16.81
CA TYR A 265 -4.00 7.74 17.98
C TYR A 265 -4.07 9.17 18.52
N ASP A 266 -4.26 9.28 19.83
CA ASP A 266 -4.25 10.55 20.56
C ASP A 266 -3.66 10.37 21.97
N GLU A 267 -3.10 11.44 22.53
CA GLU A 267 -2.61 11.53 23.90
C GLU A 267 -3.39 12.64 24.62
N GLU A 268 -4.27 12.24 25.52
CA GLU A 268 -5.09 13.18 26.28
C GLU A 268 -4.52 13.43 27.68
N GLU A 269 -4.24 14.67 28.02
CA GLU A 269 -3.87 15.06 29.37
C GLU A 269 -5.13 15.20 30.22
N ILE A 270 -5.30 14.29 31.20
CA ILE A 270 -6.47 14.25 32.10
C ILE A 270 -6.26 15.17 33.31
N ALA A 271 -5.01 15.27 33.80
CA ALA A 271 -4.55 16.14 34.84
C ALA A 271 -3.09 16.46 34.65
N GLU A 272 -2.55 17.47 35.32
CA GLU A 272 -1.15 17.86 35.19
C GLU A 272 -0.20 16.66 35.35
N GLY A 273 0.46 16.28 34.26
CA GLY A 273 1.37 15.14 34.19
C GLY A 273 0.70 13.75 34.15
N ASP A 274 -0.62 13.66 34.05
CA ASP A 274 -1.36 12.39 33.88
C ASP A 274 -1.93 12.31 32.46
N VAL A 275 -1.15 11.70 31.55
CA VAL A 275 -1.51 11.49 30.15
C VAL A 275 -2.07 10.09 29.96
N ARG A 276 -3.12 9.97 29.18
CA ARG A 276 -3.64 8.68 28.69
C ARG A 276 -3.54 8.57 27.18
N THR A 277 -3.27 7.39 26.69
CA THR A 277 -3.36 7.05 25.25
C THR A 277 -4.81 6.70 24.93
N VAL A 278 -5.30 7.21 23.81
CA VAL A 278 -6.65 6.91 23.30
C VAL A 278 -6.57 6.58 21.82
N LEU A 279 -7.32 5.56 21.38
CA LEU A 279 -7.55 5.28 19.97
C LEU A 279 -8.98 5.68 19.57
N HIS A 280 -9.14 6.79 18.89
CA HIS A 280 -10.41 7.26 18.35
C HIS A 280 -10.80 6.50 17.07
N LEU A 281 -10.87 5.17 17.15
CA LEU A 281 -11.27 4.34 16.02
C LEU A 281 -12.75 4.49 15.73
N HIS A 282 -13.08 4.55 14.43
CA HIS A 282 -14.46 4.45 13.99
C HIS A 282 -15.07 3.11 14.48
N PRO A 283 -16.35 3.08 14.96
CA PRO A 283 -16.96 1.86 15.51
C PRO A 283 -16.92 0.65 14.56
N ALA A 284 -16.91 0.87 13.24
CA ALA A 284 -16.75 -0.22 12.27
C ALA A 284 -15.37 -0.86 12.31
N LEU A 285 -14.33 -0.11 12.72
CA LEU A 285 -12.92 -0.55 12.74
C LEU A 285 -12.48 -1.02 14.12
N ALA A 286 -13.08 -0.50 15.19
CA ALA A 286 -12.73 -0.91 16.56
C ALA A 286 -12.80 -2.43 16.69
N PRO A 287 -11.78 -3.12 17.26
CA PRO A 287 -11.76 -4.57 17.41
C PRO A 287 -12.88 -5.05 18.31
N TYR A 288 -13.12 -4.35 19.43
CA TYR A 288 -14.27 -4.59 20.28
C TYR A 288 -15.35 -3.53 20.02
N LYS A 289 -16.61 -3.99 19.90
CA LYS A 289 -17.76 -3.10 19.68
C LYS A 289 -18.41 -2.67 20.97
N VAL A 290 -18.23 -3.45 22.01
CA VAL A 290 -18.81 -3.23 23.35
C VAL A 290 -17.86 -3.79 24.41
N ALA A 291 -17.55 -2.98 25.41
CA ALA A 291 -16.92 -3.42 26.64
C ALA A 291 -17.96 -3.43 27.80
N VAL A 292 -18.03 -4.52 28.53
CA VAL A 292 -18.93 -4.66 29.69
C VAL A 292 -18.09 -4.56 30.95
N LEU A 293 -18.22 -3.43 31.65
CA LEU A 293 -17.38 -3.04 32.78
C LEU A 293 -18.25 -2.91 34.07
N PRO A 294 -18.41 -3.96 34.89
CA PRO A 294 -19.22 -3.86 36.10
C PRO A 294 -18.60 -2.88 37.08
N LEU A 295 -19.38 -1.91 37.57
CA LEU A 295 -18.89 -0.89 38.53
C LEU A 295 -18.31 -1.51 39.82
N SER A 296 -18.86 -2.63 40.25
CA SER A 296 -18.38 -3.38 41.42
C SER A 296 -18.65 -4.88 41.25
N LYS A 297 -17.91 -5.73 41.97
CA LYS A 297 -18.10 -7.18 41.98
C LYS A 297 -19.51 -7.65 42.35
N LYS A 298 -20.29 -6.83 43.05
CA LYS A 298 -21.69 -7.13 43.34
C LYS A 298 -22.60 -7.17 42.11
N LEU A 299 -22.14 -6.56 41.02
CA LEU A 299 -22.85 -6.50 39.73
C LEU A 299 -22.33 -7.52 38.71
N SER A 300 -21.31 -8.33 39.06
CA SER A 300 -20.66 -9.25 38.09
C SER A 300 -21.67 -10.20 37.44
N ALA A 301 -22.56 -10.84 38.23
CA ALA A 301 -23.56 -11.77 37.68
C ALA A 301 -24.47 -11.12 36.62
N LYS A 302 -24.89 -9.87 36.83
CA LYS A 302 -25.71 -9.14 35.85
C LYS A 302 -24.90 -8.70 34.63
N ALA A 303 -23.66 -8.29 34.85
CA ALA A 303 -22.73 -7.91 33.76
C ALA A 303 -22.38 -9.11 32.90
N GLU A 304 -22.14 -10.28 33.47
CA GLU A 304 -21.92 -11.54 32.75
C GLU A 304 -23.13 -11.94 31.89
N GLU A 305 -24.35 -11.78 32.41
CA GLU A 305 -25.57 -12.01 31.63
C GLU A 305 -25.65 -11.07 30.41
N ILE A 306 -25.34 -9.78 30.59
CA ILE A 306 -25.30 -8.78 29.53
C ILE A 306 -24.23 -9.16 28.51
N TYR A 307 -23.01 -9.46 28.97
CA TYR A 307 -21.91 -9.88 28.11
C TYR A 307 -22.28 -11.13 27.27
N ALA A 308 -22.83 -12.17 27.92
CA ALA A 308 -23.25 -13.39 27.27
C ALA A 308 -24.32 -13.16 26.17
N ASN A 309 -25.16 -12.15 26.35
CA ASN A 309 -26.17 -11.80 25.34
C ASN A 309 -25.58 -10.97 24.17
N LEU A 310 -24.72 -10.00 24.47
CA LEU A 310 -24.12 -9.13 23.46
C LEU A 310 -23.06 -9.87 22.61
N SER A 311 -22.26 -10.74 23.24
CA SER A 311 -21.21 -11.51 22.58
C SER A 311 -21.72 -12.49 21.50
N LYS A 312 -23.03 -12.78 21.47
CA LYS A 312 -23.67 -13.55 20.38
C LYS A 312 -23.76 -12.78 19.07
N LYS A 313 -23.63 -11.42 19.11
CA LYS A 313 -23.83 -10.55 17.96
C LYS A 313 -22.63 -9.66 17.66
N TYR A 314 -21.83 -9.33 18.68
CA TYR A 314 -20.73 -8.39 18.60
C TYR A 314 -19.48 -8.98 19.21
N MET A 315 -18.30 -8.51 18.72
CA MET A 315 -17.05 -8.70 19.45
C MET A 315 -17.11 -7.85 20.71
N CYS A 316 -17.13 -8.53 21.85
CA CYS A 316 -17.27 -7.88 23.15
C CYS A 316 -16.07 -8.21 24.04
N GLU A 317 -15.71 -7.29 24.92
CA GLU A 317 -14.80 -7.51 26.01
C GLU A 317 -15.54 -7.44 27.35
N TYR A 318 -15.04 -8.20 28.36
CA TYR A 318 -15.53 -8.15 29.75
C TYR A 318 -14.34 -7.95 30.66
N ASP A 319 -14.34 -6.87 31.42
CA ASP A 319 -13.28 -6.58 32.37
C ASP A 319 -13.80 -6.14 33.71
N GLU A 320 -13.43 -6.89 34.76
CA GLU A 320 -13.72 -6.56 36.18
C GLU A 320 -12.44 -6.38 37.00
N ALA A 321 -11.27 -6.37 36.38
CA ALA A 321 -9.99 -6.29 37.06
C ALA A 321 -9.62 -4.87 37.51
N GLY A 322 -9.23 -4.70 38.77
CA GLY A 322 -8.80 -3.41 39.31
C GLY A 322 -9.95 -2.41 39.53
N SER A 323 -9.62 -1.12 39.55
CA SER A 323 -10.61 -0.03 39.69
C SER A 323 -11.30 0.25 38.35
N ILE A 324 -12.52 0.81 38.43
CA ILE A 324 -13.30 1.17 37.22
C ILE A 324 -12.51 2.12 36.31
N GLY A 325 -11.82 3.11 36.85
CA GLY A 325 -11.00 4.04 36.06
C GLY A 325 -9.86 3.37 35.29
N LYS A 326 -9.24 2.30 35.84
CA LYS A 326 -8.21 1.52 35.14
C LYS A 326 -8.80 0.68 34.00
N ARG A 327 -10.05 0.23 34.14
CA ARG A 327 -10.76 -0.51 33.07
C ARG A 327 -11.06 0.41 31.92
N TYR A 328 -11.61 1.61 32.14
CA TYR A 328 -11.82 2.60 31.10
C TYR A 328 -10.53 2.92 30.35
N ARG A 329 -9.39 3.13 31.06
CA ARG A 329 -8.12 3.39 30.40
C ARG A 329 -7.67 2.27 29.47
N ARG A 330 -7.90 1.00 29.81
CA ARG A 330 -7.56 -0.12 28.92
C ARG A 330 -8.42 -0.15 27.68
N GLU A 331 -9.69 0.16 27.83
CA GLU A 331 -10.62 0.20 26.69
C GLU A 331 -10.40 1.43 25.80
N ASP A 332 -9.91 2.53 26.34
CA ASP A 332 -9.57 3.73 25.58
C ASP A 332 -8.40 3.49 24.60
N GLU A 333 -7.58 2.48 24.87
CA GLU A 333 -6.42 2.11 24.04
C GLU A 333 -6.77 1.16 22.87
N ILE A 334 -8.04 0.75 22.72
CA ILE A 334 -8.48 -0.29 21.76
C ILE A 334 -9.44 0.31 20.69
#